data_58f0b47a6e6501c8484b97d0bee92b39
#
_entry.id   58f0b47a6e6501c8484b97d0bee92b39
#
_cell.length_a   1.000
_cell.length_b   1.000
_cell.length_c   1.000
_cell.angle_alpha   90.00
_cell.angle_beta   90.00
_cell.angle_gamma   90.00
#
_symmetry.space_group_name_H-M   'P 1'
#
loop_
_entity.id
_entity.type
_entity.pdbx_description
1 polymer ?
#
loop_
_entity_poly.entity_id
_entity_poly.type
_entity_poly.pdbx_seq_one_letter_code
_entity_poly.pdbx_strand_id
1 'polypeptide(L)'
;MDATLDLIASDGFEGVTIAAAAQGAGVTRQTVYSNFGSREELVSQAIAGLAVEVLGGIHSRSNATDTTCEYVVELIVAGRAAVRAHPVLATLLQAERGNPVFDTGMMSRAKPVARELLEPLVERDPGVKSSLDDIVEIALRLALSVVLFDDDAVHTDDDLRRFLTRWLSPAMPSSS
;
A
#
# COMPACT_ATOMS: atom_id res chain seq x y z
N MET A 1 -4.00 -14.03 12.94
CA MET A 1 -3.31 -12.89 12.27
C MET A 1 -3.97 -11.58 12.68
N ASP A 2 -5.29 -11.47 12.67
CA ASP A 2 -6.04 -10.24 12.99
C ASP A 2 -5.70 -9.67 14.37
N ALA A 3 -5.68 -10.52 15.40
CA ALA A 3 -5.29 -10.10 16.75
C ALA A 3 -3.87 -9.48 16.85
N THR A 4 -2.96 -9.86 15.94
CA THR A 4 -1.62 -9.26 15.88
C THR A 4 -1.68 -7.90 15.21
N LEU A 5 -2.49 -7.76 14.15
CA LEU A 5 -2.72 -6.47 13.48
C LEU A 5 -3.43 -5.48 14.40
N ASP A 6 -4.42 -5.95 15.18
CA ASP A 6 -5.11 -5.14 16.18
C ASP A 6 -4.15 -4.60 17.26
N LEU A 7 -3.23 -5.44 17.74
CA LEU A 7 -2.19 -5.02 18.68
C LEU A 7 -1.22 -4.00 18.07
N ILE A 8 -0.81 -4.17 16.81
CA ILE A 8 0.02 -3.18 16.12
C ILE A 8 -0.72 -1.85 16.00
N ALA A 9 -2.01 -1.89 15.67
CA ALA A 9 -2.83 -0.69 15.51
C ALA A 9 -3.06 0.06 16.82
N SER A 10 -3.24 -0.65 17.95
CA SER A 10 -3.56 -0.06 19.26
C SER A 10 -2.33 0.34 20.06
N ASP A 11 -1.32 -0.54 20.11
CA ASP A 11 -0.18 -0.44 21.03
C ASP A 11 1.17 -0.31 20.30
N GLY A 12 1.14 -0.23 18.96
CA GLY A 12 2.34 -0.21 18.14
C GLY A 12 3.08 -1.55 18.13
N PHE A 13 4.23 -1.57 17.45
CA PHE A 13 5.04 -2.79 17.35
C PHE A 13 5.54 -3.31 18.70
N GLU A 14 5.83 -2.41 19.64
CA GLU A 14 6.32 -2.77 20.98
C GLU A 14 5.23 -3.50 21.80
N GLY A 15 3.95 -3.22 21.58
CA GLY A 15 2.83 -3.88 22.23
C GLY A 15 2.63 -5.34 21.84
N VAL A 16 3.17 -5.78 20.69
CA VAL A 16 3.02 -7.15 20.22
C VAL A 16 3.90 -8.09 21.03
N THR A 17 3.28 -8.98 21.79
CA THR A 17 3.94 -10.11 22.46
C THR A 17 3.22 -11.41 22.11
N ILE A 18 3.92 -12.55 22.20
CA ILE A 18 3.30 -13.87 22.01
C ILE A 18 2.12 -14.08 22.98
N ALA A 19 2.23 -13.53 24.19
CA ALA A 19 1.16 -13.62 25.19
C ALA A 19 -0.07 -12.80 24.80
N ALA A 20 0.10 -11.55 24.40
CA ALA A 20 -0.98 -10.67 23.97
C ALA A 20 -1.66 -11.20 22.71
N ALA A 21 -0.88 -11.63 21.72
CA ALA A 21 -1.41 -12.22 20.49
C ALA A 21 -2.20 -13.51 20.75
N ALA A 22 -1.73 -14.38 21.62
CA ALA A 22 -2.44 -15.60 22.04
C ALA A 22 -3.76 -15.27 22.74
N GLN A 23 -3.74 -14.28 23.63
CA GLN A 23 -4.93 -13.80 24.35
C GLN A 23 -5.95 -13.20 23.36
N GLY A 24 -5.53 -12.30 22.47
CA GLY A 24 -6.40 -11.69 21.48
C GLY A 24 -6.99 -12.68 20.48
N ALA A 25 -6.23 -13.72 20.12
CA ALA A 25 -6.68 -14.79 19.22
C ALA A 25 -7.49 -15.90 19.94
N GLY A 26 -7.61 -15.88 21.27
CA GLY A 26 -8.30 -16.92 22.03
C GLY A 26 -7.62 -18.30 21.99
N VAL A 27 -6.29 -18.33 21.82
CA VAL A 27 -5.48 -19.56 21.75
C VAL A 27 -4.40 -19.60 22.84
N THR A 28 -3.70 -20.72 22.97
CA THR A 28 -2.59 -20.82 23.93
C THR A 28 -1.31 -20.18 23.37
N ARG A 29 -0.41 -19.72 24.26
CA ARG A 29 0.94 -19.26 23.87
C ARG A 29 1.71 -20.34 23.12
N GLN A 30 1.55 -21.60 23.53
CA GLN A 30 2.18 -22.74 22.87
C GLN A 30 1.70 -22.88 21.41
N THR A 31 0.41 -22.66 21.16
CA THR A 31 -0.16 -22.67 19.79
C THR A 31 0.46 -21.59 18.92
N VAL A 32 0.58 -20.37 19.44
CA VAL A 32 1.23 -19.28 18.71
C VAL A 32 2.70 -19.60 18.45
N TYR A 33 3.40 -20.08 19.48
CA TYR A 33 4.82 -20.41 19.36
C TYR A 33 5.10 -21.54 18.37
N SER A 34 4.25 -22.58 18.35
CA SER A 34 4.41 -23.72 17.42
C SER A 34 4.14 -23.32 15.96
N ASN A 35 3.29 -22.32 15.72
CA ASN A 35 2.95 -21.87 14.36
C ASN A 35 3.93 -20.82 13.80
N PHE A 36 4.46 -19.94 14.65
CA PHE A 36 5.24 -18.79 14.20
C PHE A 36 6.70 -18.82 14.71
N GLY A 37 7.01 -19.59 15.74
CA GLY A 37 8.36 -19.75 16.29
C GLY A 37 8.87 -18.54 17.06
N SER A 38 8.63 -17.31 16.60
CA SER A 38 9.07 -16.07 17.25
C SER A 38 8.04 -14.94 17.12
N ARG A 39 8.24 -13.89 17.93
CA ARG A 39 7.46 -12.64 17.82
C ARG A 39 7.70 -11.96 16.49
N GLU A 40 8.94 -11.91 16.07
CA GLU A 40 9.37 -11.27 14.81
C GLU A 40 8.71 -11.94 13.61
N GLU A 41 8.67 -13.28 13.60
CA GLU A 41 8.03 -14.04 12.53
C GLU A 41 6.50 -13.86 12.54
N LEU A 42 5.87 -13.84 13.72
CA LEU A 42 4.45 -13.56 13.87
C LEU A 42 4.10 -12.18 13.28
N VAL A 43 4.87 -11.14 13.62
CA VAL A 43 4.68 -9.78 13.09
C VAL A 43 4.91 -9.74 11.58
N SER A 44 5.99 -10.36 11.11
CA SER A 44 6.32 -10.41 9.68
C SER A 44 5.21 -11.05 8.84
N GLN A 45 4.69 -12.20 9.28
CA GLN A 45 3.60 -12.89 8.59
C GLN A 45 2.27 -12.13 8.66
N ALA A 46 1.97 -11.44 9.77
CA ALA A 46 0.78 -10.62 9.89
C ALA A 46 0.81 -9.45 8.89
N ILE A 47 1.95 -8.74 8.80
CA ILE A 47 2.14 -7.64 7.85
C ILE A 47 2.12 -8.14 6.41
N ALA A 48 2.76 -9.28 6.11
CA ALA A 48 2.73 -9.86 4.77
C ALA A 48 1.31 -10.23 4.34
N GLY A 49 0.50 -10.80 5.23
CA GLY A 49 -0.91 -11.11 4.96
C GLY A 49 -1.72 -9.85 4.65
N LEU A 50 -1.57 -8.80 5.46
CA LEU A 50 -2.21 -7.50 5.21
C LEU A 50 -1.76 -6.90 3.87
N ALA A 51 -0.48 -6.97 3.54
CA ALA A 51 0.04 -6.46 2.27
C ALA A 51 -0.61 -7.17 1.07
N VAL A 52 -0.72 -8.50 1.11
CA VAL A 52 -1.39 -9.29 0.06
C VAL A 52 -2.84 -8.88 -0.11
N GLU A 53 -3.59 -8.72 0.99
CA GLU A 53 -4.99 -8.29 0.95
C GLU A 53 -5.14 -6.89 0.34
N VAL A 54 -4.35 -5.94 0.81
CA VAL A 54 -4.37 -4.54 0.34
C VAL A 54 -3.98 -4.44 -1.13
N LEU A 55 -2.88 -5.08 -1.53
CA LEU A 55 -2.42 -5.07 -2.93
C LEU A 55 -3.44 -5.75 -3.85
N GLY A 56 -4.05 -6.86 -3.42
CA GLY A 56 -5.13 -7.52 -4.15
C GLY A 56 -6.35 -6.62 -4.35
N GLY A 57 -6.76 -5.88 -3.32
CA GLY A 57 -7.85 -4.89 -3.40
C GLY A 57 -7.54 -3.73 -4.35
N ILE A 58 -6.32 -3.19 -4.29
CA ILE A 58 -5.84 -2.13 -5.20
C ILE A 58 -5.86 -2.64 -6.64
N HIS A 59 -5.28 -3.81 -6.89
CA HIS A 59 -5.22 -4.42 -8.21
C HIS A 59 -6.61 -4.64 -8.83
N SER A 60 -7.56 -5.18 -8.04
CA SER A 60 -8.92 -5.41 -8.50
C SER A 60 -9.64 -4.11 -8.92
N ARG A 61 -9.44 -3.02 -8.18
CA ARG A 61 -10.03 -1.71 -8.49
C ARG A 61 -9.40 -1.10 -9.75
N SER A 62 -8.08 -1.13 -9.87
CA SER A 62 -7.36 -0.59 -11.01
C SER A 62 -7.69 -1.36 -12.30
N ASN A 63 -7.86 -2.67 -12.22
CA ASN A 63 -8.22 -3.51 -13.36
C ASN A 63 -9.63 -3.28 -13.92
N ALA A 64 -10.50 -2.62 -13.18
CA ALA A 64 -11.84 -2.26 -13.63
C ALA A 64 -11.89 -0.98 -14.50
N THR A 65 -10.74 -0.37 -14.80
CA THR A 65 -10.61 0.86 -15.60
C THR A 65 -10.34 0.56 -17.08
N ASP A 66 -10.65 1.52 -17.95
CA ASP A 66 -10.56 1.34 -19.40
C ASP A 66 -9.27 1.90 -20.01
N THR A 67 -8.71 2.96 -19.41
CA THR A 67 -7.53 3.66 -19.94
C THR A 67 -6.30 3.56 -19.03
N THR A 68 -5.11 3.76 -19.60
CA THR A 68 -3.85 3.84 -18.85
C THR A 68 -3.90 4.92 -17.77
N CYS A 69 -4.44 6.10 -18.10
CA CYS A 69 -4.59 7.20 -17.16
C CYS A 69 -5.49 6.82 -15.97
N GLU A 70 -6.68 6.28 -16.26
CA GLU A 70 -7.62 5.84 -15.23
C GLU A 70 -7.02 4.74 -14.33
N TYR A 71 -6.28 3.81 -14.91
CA TYR A 71 -5.59 2.76 -14.16
C TYR A 71 -4.62 3.34 -13.13
N VAL A 72 -3.74 4.25 -13.56
CA VAL A 72 -2.76 4.90 -12.66
C VAL A 72 -3.45 5.75 -11.61
N VAL A 73 -4.50 6.50 -11.99
CA VAL A 73 -5.30 7.31 -11.07
C VAL A 73 -5.95 6.41 -10.01
N GLU A 74 -6.62 5.33 -10.43
CA GLU A 74 -7.31 4.44 -9.48
C GLU A 74 -6.33 3.68 -8.58
N LEU A 75 -5.14 3.32 -9.08
CA LEU A 75 -4.07 2.74 -8.27
C LEU A 75 -3.66 3.67 -7.11
N ILE A 76 -3.50 4.97 -7.38
CA ILE A 76 -3.13 5.96 -6.36
C ILE A 76 -4.28 6.18 -5.38
N VAL A 77 -5.51 6.32 -5.88
CA VAL A 77 -6.72 6.51 -5.05
C VAL A 77 -6.95 5.31 -4.15
N ALA A 78 -6.88 4.09 -4.71
CA ALA A 78 -7.05 2.86 -3.95
C ALA A 78 -5.95 2.68 -2.89
N GLY A 79 -4.71 3.05 -3.21
CA GLY A 79 -3.60 3.05 -2.26
C GLY A 79 -3.85 3.98 -1.08
N ARG A 80 -4.30 5.23 -1.32
CA ARG A 80 -4.68 6.16 -0.26
C ARG A 80 -5.84 5.63 0.58
N ALA A 81 -6.88 5.11 -0.07
CA ALA A 81 -8.04 4.55 0.62
C ALA A 81 -7.65 3.37 1.52
N ALA A 82 -6.75 2.50 1.05
CA ALA A 82 -6.24 1.38 1.84
C ALA A 82 -5.50 1.83 3.10
N VAL A 83 -4.62 2.84 2.98
CA VAL A 83 -3.91 3.40 4.15
C VAL A 83 -4.90 4.00 5.16
N ARG A 84 -5.93 4.70 4.69
CA ARG A 84 -6.97 5.27 5.58
C ARG A 84 -7.83 4.19 6.24
N ALA A 85 -8.10 3.09 5.55
CA ALA A 85 -8.93 2.00 6.06
C ALA A 85 -8.20 1.08 7.05
N HIS A 86 -6.86 1.01 6.98
CA HIS A 86 -6.07 0.08 7.80
C HIS A 86 -5.14 0.84 8.77
N PRO A 87 -5.51 0.92 10.07
CA PRO A 87 -4.71 1.63 11.08
C PRO A 87 -3.25 1.17 11.17
N VAL A 88 -2.99 -0.12 10.89
CA VAL A 88 -1.62 -0.67 10.85
C VAL A 88 -0.78 0.01 9.77
N LEU A 89 -1.35 0.24 8.57
CA LEU A 89 -0.64 0.95 7.49
C LEU A 89 -0.40 2.41 7.85
N ALA A 90 -1.37 3.06 8.49
CA ALA A 90 -1.19 4.42 9.00
C ALA A 90 -0.06 4.49 10.04
N THR A 91 0.01 3.50 10.96
CA THR A 91 1.10 3.39 11.95
C THR A 91 2.47 3.18 11.28
N LEU A 92 2.54 2.33 10.24
CA LEU A 92 3.76 2.11 9.46
C LEU A 92 4.25 3.38 8.74
N LEU A 93 3.32 4.26 8.37
CA LEU A 93 3.60 5.52 7.66
C LEU A 93 3.79 6.72 8.59
N GLN A 94 3.55 6.58 9.90
CA GLN A 94 3.87 7.63 10.85
C GLN A 94 5.37 7.85 10.92
N ALA A 95 5.78 9.10 10.72
CA ALA A 95 7.18 9.51 10.70
C ALA A 95 7.77 9.54 12.13
N GLU A 96 8.01 8.39 12.72
CA GLU A 96 8.86 8.33 13.91
C GLU A 96 10.34 8.39 13.50
N ARG A 97 11.16 9.08 14.32
CA ARG A 97 12.60 9.14 14.09
C ARG A 97 13.16 7.71 14.08
N GLY A 98 13.73 7.31 12.93
CA GLY A 98 14.28 5.96 12.74
C GLY A 98 13.33 4.98 12.03
N ASN A 99 12.15 5.44 11.57
CA ASN A 99 11.28 4.60 10.76
C ASN A 99 11.94 4.31 9.40
N PRO A 100 12.26 3.03 9.07
CA PRO A 100 12.91 2.67 7.82
C PRO A 100 12.06 2.96 6.57
N VAL A 101 10.76 3.22 6.72
CA VAL A 101 9.88 3.64 5.63
C VAL A 101 10.32 4.99 5.05
N PHE A 102 10.91 5.88 5.87
CA PHE A 102 11.35 7.22 5.47
C PHE A 102 12.86 7.37 5.27
N ASP A 103 13.60 6.26 5.19
CA ASP A 103 15.01 6.30 4.86
C ASP A 103 15.26 6.51 3.36
N THR A 104 16.52 6.75 2.99
CA THR A 104 16.94 6.95 1.60
C THR A 104 16.70 5.73 0.70
N GLY A 105 16.45 4.54 1.27
CA GLY A 105 16.15 3.30 0.55
C GLY A 105 14.67 3.08 0.26
N MET A 106 13.76 3.88 0.80
CA MET A 106 12.32 3.70 0.65
C MET A 106 11.90 3.58 -0.83
N MET A 107 12.34 4.52 -1.68
CA MET A 107 12.00 4.50 -3.11
C MET A 107 12.49 3.21 -3.79
N SER A 108 13.69 2.75 -3.46
CA SER A 108 14.26 1.53 -4.04
C SER A 108 13.48 0.28 -3.63
N ARG A 109 12.93 0.23 -2.41
CA ARG A 109 12.11 -0.89 -1.94
C ARG A 109 10.69 -0.84 -2.49
N ALA A 110 10.11 0.35 -2.66
CA ALA A 110 8.75 0.52 -3.14
C ALA A 110 8.61 0.36 -4.67
N LYS A 111 9.66 0.69 -5.46
CA LYS A 111 9.63 0.58 -6.92
C LYS A 111 9.28 -0.82 -7.45
N PRO A 112 9.85 -1.94 -6.96
CA PRO A 112 9.47 -3.27 -7.43
C PRO A 112 7.97 -3.55 -7.23
N VAL A 113 7.41 -3.17 -6.08
CA VAL A 113 5.98 -3.35 -5.78
C VAL A 113 5.12 -2.49 -6.70
N ALA A 114 5.48 -1.21 -6.88
CA ALA A 114 4.77 -0.33 -7.80
C ALA A 114 4.83 -0.83 -9.24
N ARG A 115 5.98 -1.39 -9.66
CA ARG A 115 6.15 -2.00 -10.98
C ARG A 115 5.23 -3.20 -11.17
N GLU A 116 5.17 -4.11 -10.20
CA GLU A 116 4.28 -5.28 -10.24
C GLU A 116 2.80 -4.86 -10.37
N LEU A 117 2.39 -3.83 -9.65
CA LEU A 117 1.03 -3.27 -9.75
C LEU A 117 0.73 -2.61 -11.11
N LEU A 118 1.75 -2.11 -11.81
CA LEU A 118 1.63 -1.42 -13.10
C LEU A 118 1.90 -2.33 -14.32
N GLU A 119 2.46 -3.53 -14.11
CA GLU A 119 2.75 -4.49 -15.19
C GLU A 119 1.53 -4.82 -16.06
N PRO A 120 0.30 -4.96 -15.51
CA PRO A 120 -0.89 -5.23 -16.32
C PRO A 120 -1.19 -4.16 -17.38
N LEU A 121 -0.68 -2.93 -17.23
CA LEU A 121 -0.80 -1.90 -18.26
C LEU A 121 -0.11 -2.29 -19.57
N VAL A 122 1.03 -2.99 -19.50
CA VAL A 122 1.78 -3.43 -20.70
C VAL A 122 1.01 -4.49 -21.47
N GLU A 123 0.24 -5.33 -20.78
CA GLU A 123 -0.62 -6.32 -21.43
C GLU A 123 -1.81 -5.69 -22.15
N ARG A 124 -2.35 -4.59 -21.57
CA ARG A 124 -3.50 -3.84 -22.12
C ARG A 124 -3.09 -2.92 -23.27
N ASP A 125 -1.97 -2.23 -23.10
CA ASP A 125 -1.43 -1.28 -24.07
C ASP A 125 0.08 -1.48 -24.20
N PRO A 126 0.52 -2.29 -25.19
CA PRO A 126 1.93 -2.51 -25.44
C PRO A 126 2.76 -1.24 -25.71
N GLY A 127 2.11 -0.14 -26.13
CA GLY A 127 2.75 1.16 -26.33
C GLY A 127 3.29 1.77 -25.04
N VAL A 128 2.73 1.39 -23.89
CA VAL A 128 3.18 1.84 -22.56
C VAL A 128 4.53 1.27 -22.16
N LYS A 129 4.96 0.16 -22.77
CA LYS A 129 6.18 -0.58 -22.38
C LYS A 129 7.44 0.30 -22.32
N SER A 130 7.59 1.21 -23.27
CA SER A 130 8.74 2.13 -23.34
C SER A 130 8.72 3.22 -22.26
N SER A 131 7.54 3.52 -21.70
CA SER A 131 7.33 4.57 -20.69
C SER A 131 7.01 4.00 -19.30
N LEU A 132 7.01 2.66 -19.15
CA LEU A 132 6.59 2.03 -17.90
C LEU A 132 7.44 2.49 -16.70
N ASP A 133 8.75 2.63 -16.87
CA ASP A 133 9.64 3.06 -15.78
C ASP A 133 9.35 4.49 -15.32
N ASP A 134 9.02 5.38 -16.26
CA ASP A 134 8.62 6.77 -15.95
C ASP A 134 7.24 6.80 -15.29
N ILE A 135 6.30 5.95 -15.73
CA ILE A 135 4.99 5.80 -15.12
C ILE A 135 5.11 5.28 -13.68
N VAL A 136 5.96 4.27 -13.44
CA VAL A 136 6.26 3.76 -12.10
C VAL A 136 6.82 4.87 -11.21
N GLU A 137 7.78 5.64 -11.71
CA GLU A 137 8.41 6.72 -10.94
C GLU A 137 7.41 7.80 -10.54
N ILE A 138 6.60 8.29 -11.49
CA ILE A 138 5.64 9.35 -11.21
C ILE A 138 4.47 8.86 -10.35
N ALA A 139 3.93 7.67 -10.62
CA ALA A 139 2.85 7.08 -9.84
C ALA A 139 3.26 6.89 -8.38
N LEU A 140 4.46 6.35 -8.12
CA LEU A 140 4.98 6.14 -6.77
C LEU A 140 5.17 7.48 -6.03
N ARG A 141 5.72 8.50 -6.68
CA ARG A 141 5.90 9.83 -6.07
C ARG A 141 4.57 10.47 -5.72
N LEU A 142 3.60 10.42 -6.61
CA LEU A 142 2.26 10.95 -6.36
C LEU A 142 1.55 10.16 -5.26
N ALA A 143 1.61 8.82 -5.28
CA ALA A 143 1.04 7.98 -4.23
C ALA A 143 1.60 8.32 -2.85
N LEU A 144 2.92 8.44 -2.74
CA LEU A 144 3.57 8.83 -1.49
C LEU A 144 3.17 10.25 -1.08
N SER A 145 3.10 11.20 -2.02
CA SER A 145 2.68 12.57 -1.73
C SER A 145 1.27 12.62 -1.15
N VAL A 146 0.29 11.95 -1.78
CA VAL A 146 -1.12 11.99 -1.32
C VAL A 146 -1.38 11.18 -0.06
N VAL A 147 -0.48 10.23 0.27
CA VAL A 147 -0.57 9.44 1.51
C VAL A 147 0.06 10.18 2.69
N LEU A 148 1.22 10.83 2.46
CA LEU A 148 2.01 11.47 3.51
C LEU A 148 1.60 12.92 3.79
N PHE A 149 1.08 13.61 2.77
CA PHE A 149 0.70 15.01 2.84
C PHE A 149 -0.78 15.15 2.50
N ASP A 150 -1.62 14.66 3.42
CA ASP A 150 -3.07 14.82 3.28
C ASP A 150 -3.44 16.30 3.42
N ASP A 151 -4.22 16.82 2.47
CA ASP A 151 -4.57 18.23 2.36
C ASP A 151 -6.09 18.38 2.33
N ASP A 152 -6.58 19.41 3.00
CA ASP A 152 -7.99 19.80 3.03
C ASP A 152 -8.57 20.14 1.65
N ALA A 153 -7.74 20.42 0.65
CA ALA A 153 -8.19 20.68 -0.72
C ALA A 153 -8.63 19.43 -1.49
N VAL A 154 -8.26 18.23 -1.04
CA VAL A 154 -8.57 16.95 -1.70
C VAL A 154 -9.13 15.95 -0.70
N HIS A 155 -10.35 16.23 -0.21
CA HIS A 155 -10.94 15.45 0.89
C HIS A 155 -11.41 14.05 0.49
N THR A 156 -12.11 13.95 -0.62
CA THR A 156 -12.72 12.68 -1.06
C THR A 156 -11.87 11.96 -2.09
N ASP A 157 -12.14 10.68 -2.29
CA ASP A 157 -11.55 9.90 -3.37
C ASP A 157 -11.91 10.46 -4.75
N ASP A 158 -13.12 11.03 -4.89
CA ASP A 158 -13.57 11.65 -6.13
C ASP A 158 -12.86 12.97 -6.41
N ASP A 159 -12.55 13.75 -5.38
CA ASP A 159 -11.73 14.96 -5.53
C ASP A 159 -10.33 14.58 -6.01
N LEU A 160 -9.74 13.55 -5.40
CA LEU A 160 -8.42 13.05 -5.80
C LEU A 160 -8.42 12.52 -7.24
N ARG A 161 -9.44 11.75 -7.64
CA ARG A 161 -9.58 11.28 -9.03
C ARG A 161 -9.60 12.45 -10.00
N ARG A 162 -10.47 13.44 -9.76
CA ARG A 162 -10.56 14.63 -10.63
C ARG A 162 -9.25 15.39 -10.70
N PHE A 163 -8.58 15.57 -9.57
CA PHE A 163 -7.30 16.25 -9.51
C PHE A 163 -6.24 15.51 -10.31
N LEU A 164 -6.04 14.20 -10.04
CA LEU A 164 -5.01 13.40 -10.71
C LEU A 164 -5.30 13.28 -12.22
N THR A 165 -6.55 13.02 -12.63
CA THR A 165 -6.92 12.89 -14.05
C THR A 165 -6.58 14.15 -14.82
N ARG A 166 -6.88 15.32 -14.25
CA ARG A 166 -6.58 16.62 -14.90
C ARG A 166 -5.10 16.76 -15.27
N TRP A 167 -4.20 16.30 -14.38
CA TRP A 167 -2.77 16.50 -14.55
C TRP A 167 -2.06 15.33 -15.22
N LEU A 168 -2.56 14.12 -15.05
CA LEU A 168 -1.95 12.92 -15.63
C LEU A 168 -2.42 12.65 -17.06
N SER A 169 -3.70 12.95 -17.40
CA SER A 169 -4.23 12.64 -18.72
C SER A 169 -3.42 13.22 -19.89
N PRO A 170 -2.93 14.47 -19.84
CA PRO A 170 -2.09 15.01 -20.91
C PRO A 170 -0.68 14.41 -21.01
N ALA A 171 -0.21 13.79 -19.91
CA ALA A 171 1.14 13.24 -19.81
C ALA A 171 1.20 11.73 -20.08
N MET A 172 0.04 11.05 -20.09
CA MET A 172 -0.01 9.60 -20.35
C MET A 172 -0.02 9.31 -21.85
N PRO A 173 0.56 8.18 -22.27
CA PRO A 173 0.46 7.73 -23.66
C PRO A 173 -1.01 7.63 -24.06
N SER A 174 -1.36 8.16 -25.23
CA SER A 174 -2.69 7.98 -25.81
C SER A 174 -2.83 6.54 -26.26
N SER A 175 -3.85 5.83 -25.77
CA SER A 175 -4.20 4.51 -26.29
C SER A 175 -4.49 4.61 -27.79
N SER A 176 -3.75 3.88 -28.60
CA SER A 176 -3.92 3.84 -30.07
C SER A 176 -5.01 2.89 -30.47
#